data_f84e99120951e492a36273a3e2009e8c
#
_entry.id   f84e99120951e492a36273a3e2009e8c
#
_cell.length_a   1.000
_cell.length_b   1.000
_cell.length_c   1.000
_cell.angle_alpha   90.00
_cell.angle_beta   90.00
_cell.angle_gamma   90.00
#
_symmetry.space_group_name_H-M   'P 1'
#
loop_
_entity.id
_entity.type
_entity.pdbx_description
1 polymer ?
#
loop_
_entity_poly.entity_id
_entity_poly.type
_entity_poly.pdbx_seq_one_letter_code
_entity_poly.pdbx_strand_id
1 'polypeptide(L)'
;MAMDLAITKAATYGVGLVAVRNSNHFGDSGNYSMMALERGMIGLAVTDSPFVAMVPTFAKKPMMGTNPLSFAAPAARHTPFVLDMATTTVAVGKLTIASRWNKPIPEGWGLDAEGRPTTSAKDVLASRLLSPLGGSRELGSHKGYGLGVMVDILSGVLSGGVYGDVLDRSGARGRKESNTGHCFAAIDVKRFRPLEDFTGAMDDMLQALNDTPRADGQERVYTAGEPEAETERQRRLHGIPVAPALVRQCNELAADLAVKRLA
;
A
#
# COMPACT_ATOMS: atom_id res chain seq x y z
N MET A 1 14.81 10.63 2.96
CA MET A 1 16.21 10.16 3.10
C MET A 1 16.50 8.85 2.34
N ALA A 2 15.90 7.69 2.64
CA ALA A 2 16.25 6.44 1.91
C ALA A 2 15.85 6.48 0.44
N MET A 3 14.65 6.97 0.11
CA MET A 3 14.22 7.14 -1.28
C MET A 3 15.08 8.17 -2.02
N ASP A 4 15.46 9.28 -1.38
CA ASP A 4 16.40 10.26 -1.99
C ASP A 4 17.75 9.62 -2.31
N LEU A 5 18.22 8.73 -1.45
CA LEU A 5 19.45 7.98 -1.70
C LEU A 5 19.30 7.03 -2.89
N ALA A 6 18.15 6.35 -3.02
CA ALA A 6 17.86 5.51 -4.19
C ALA A 6 17.83 6.34 -5.48
N ILE A 7 17.18 7.51 -5.46
CA ILE A 7 17.14 8.47 -6.57
C ILE A 7 18.56 8.94 -6.94
N THR A 8 19.37 9.30 -5.94
CA THR A 8 20.77 9.74 -6.17
C THR A 8 21.61 8.63 -6.83
N LYS A 9 21.47 7.40 -6.36
CA LYS A 9 22.14 6.24 -6.96
C LYS A 9 21.64 5.98 -8.40
N ALA A 10 20.32 6.10 -8.63
CA ALA A 10 19.75 5.92 -9.97
C ALA A 10 20.29 6.97 -10.95
N ALA A 11 20.40 8.22 -10.55
CA ALA A 11 20.98 9.28 -11.38
C ALA A 11 22.41 8.95 -11.82
N THR A 12 23.18 8.26 -10.98
CA THR A 12 24.57 7.88 -11.28
C THR A 12 24.65 6.59 -12.12
N TYR A 13 23.90 5.56 -11.72
CA TYR A 13 24.07 4.19 -12.22
C TYR A 13 22.90 3.68 -13.09
N GLY A 14 21.84 4.47 -13.24
CA GLY A 14 20.62 4.11 -13.96
C GLY A 14 19.56 3.45 -13.06
N VAL A 15 19.99 2.70 -12.05
CA VAL A 15 19.11 2.08 -11.04
C VAL A 15 19.72 2.29 -9.67
N GLY A 16 18.90 2.65 -8.70
CA GLY A 16 19.27 2.74 -7.29
C GLY A 16 18.32 1.92 -6.42
N LEU A 17 18.88 1.13 -5.52
CA LEU A 17 18.12 0.36 -4.54
C LEU A 17 18.70 0.59 -3.15
N VAL A 18 17.81 0.77 -2.16
CA VAL A 18 18.16 1.01 -0.76
C VAL A 18 17.25 0.17 0.13
N ALA A 19 17.82 -0.74 0.90
CA ALA A 19 17.14 -1.48 1.95
C ALA A 19 17.32 -0.79 3.30
N VAL A 20 16.26 -0.76 4.11
CA VAL A 20 16.22 -0.10 5.43
C VAL A 20 15.76 -1.11 6.47
N ARG A 21 16.36 -1.05 7.66
CA ARG A 21 15.94 -1.81 8.84
C ARG A 21 15.83 -0.91 10.07
N ASN A 22 15.38 -1.44 11.19
CA ASN A 22 15.19 -0.73 12.45
C ASN A 22 14.27 0.48 12.30
N SER A 23 13.23 0.35 11.45
CA SER A 23 12.23 1.36 11.22
C SER A 23 10.89 0.99 11.85
N ASN A 24 9.89 1.80 11.60
CA ASN A 24 8.50 1.61 12.02
C ASN A 24 7.58 1.77 10.82
N HIS A 25 6.26 1.73 11.07
CA HIS A 25 5.27 2.07 10.06
C HIS A 25 5.55 3.47 9.49
N PHE A 26 5.60 3.59 8.15
CA PHE A 26 6.06 4.80 7.47
C PHE A 26 4.95 5.56 6.71
N GLY A 27 3.68 5.18 6.92
CA GLY A 27 2.54 5.76 6.19
C GLY A 27 2.27 5.06 4.86
N ASP A 28 1.85 5.81 3.85
CA ASP A 28 1.54 5.30 2.53
C ASP A 28 2.81 5.06 1.71
N SER A 29 2.88 3.92 1.03
CA SER A 29 4.03 3.58 0.18
C SER A 29 4.12 4.48 -1.05
N GLY A 30 2.97 4.94 -1.55
CA GLY A 30 2.86 5.84 -2.69
C GLY A 30 3.60 7.16 -2.51
N ASN A 31 3.59 7.71 -1.31
CA ASN A 31 4.32 8.94 -1.02
C ASN A 31 5.81 8.83 -1.35
N TYR A 32 6.40 7.66 -1.13
CA TYR A 32 7.83 7.45 -1.39
C TYR A 32 8.10 7.15 -2.86
N SER A 33 7.30 6.31 -3.51
CA SER A 33 7.48 6.01 -4.93
C SER A 33 7.30 7.26 -5.80
N MET A 34 6.36 8.15 -5.44
CA MET A 34 6.14 9.42 -6.14
C MET A 34 7.31 10.41 -6.05
N MET A 35 8.17 10.33 -5.02
CA MET A 35 9.36 11.20 -4.94
C MET A 35 10.27 11.07 -6.16
N ALA A 36 10.30 9.90 -6.81
CA ALA A 36 11.09 9.69 -8.03
C ALA A 36 10.55 10.45 -9.23
N LEU A 37 9.23 10.71 -9.27
CA LEU A 37 8.57 11.42 -10.37
C LEU A 37 9.12 12.84 -10.56
N GLU A 38 9.48 13.52 -9.47
CA GLU A 38 10.05 14.88 -9.50
C GLU A 38 11.38 14.95 -10.28
N ARG A 39 12.03 13.80 -10.48
CA ARG A 39 13.28 13.66 -11.23
C ARG A 39 13.10 12.98 -12.58
N GLY A 40 11.86 12.73 -13.01
CA GLY A 40 11.54 11.99 -14.22
C GLY A 40 11.96 10.52 -14.15
N MET A 41 11.95 9.94 -12.94
CA MET A 41 12.32 8.56 -12.68
C MET A 41 11.09 7.73 -12.31
N ILE A 42 11.18 6.42 -12.53
CA ILE A 42 10.25 5.45 -11.97
C ILE A 42 10.64 5.20 -10.52
N GLY A 43 9.68 5.19 -9.61
CA GLY A 43 9.87 4.88 -8.19
C GLY A 43 9.17 3.61 -7.77
N LEU A 44 9.78 2.89 -6.82
CA LEU A 44 9.21 1.71 -6.17
C LEU A 44 9.47 1.78 -4.68
N ALA A 45 8.45 1.46 -3.88
CA ALA A 45 8.57 1.35 -2.44
C ALA A 45 7.80 0.12 -1.95
N VAL A 46 8.44 -0.69 -1.13
CA VAL A 46 7.81 -1.85 -0.46
C VAL A 46 8.17 -1.84 1.02
N THR A 47 7.28 -2.36 1.83
CA THR A 47 7.51 -2.46 3.28
C THR A 47 6.90 -3.74 3.83
N ASP A 48 7.62 -4.36 4.73
CA ASP A 48 7.05 -5.32 5.65
C ASP A 48 6.07 -4.59 6.59
N SER A 49 4.99 -5.24 6.92
CA SER A 49 4.05 -4.75 7.92
C SER A 49 4.21 -5.55 9.22
N PRO A 50 4.49 -4.89 10.36
CA PRO A 50 4.67 -5.59 11.63
C PRO A 50 3.35 -6.23 12.15
N PHE A 51 2.23 -5.95 11.47
CA PHE A 51 0.93 -6.49 11.81
C PHE A 51 0.64 -7.75 10.99
N VAL A 52 0.94 -8.92 11.57
CA VAL A 52 0.72 -10.22 10.92
C VAL A 52 -0.78 -10.51 10.80
N ALA A 53 -1.26 -10.62 9.58
CA ALA A 53 -2.66 -10.83 9.25
C ALA A 53 -2.90 -11.65 7.98
N MET A 54 -1.99 -11.64 7.00
CA MET A 54 -2.17 -12.38 5.75
C MET A 54 -1.89 -13.86 5.93
N VAL A 55 -2.86 -14.67 5.50
CA VAL A 55 -2.79 -16.14 5.55
C VAL A 55 -2.20 -16.66 4.25
N PRO A 56 -1.12 -17.45 4.26
CA PRO A 56 -0.67 -18.15 3.07
C PRO A 56 -1.79 -19.00 2.45
N THR A 57 -1.85 -19.06 1.13
CA THR A 57 -2.85 -19.89 0.44
C THR A 57 -2.84 -21.33 0.99
N PHE A 58 -4.00 -21.86 1.36
CA PHE A 58 -4.23 -23.16 2.03
C PHE A 58 -3.82 -23.23 3.52
N ALA A 59 -3.28 -22.17 4.10
CA ALA A 59 -3.02 -22.15 5.53
C ALA A 59 -4.25 -21.69 6.33
N LYS A 60 -4.20 -21.89 7.64
CA LYS A 60 -5.18 -21.38 8.62
C LYS A 60 -4.53 -20.54 9.72
N LYS A 61 -3.28 -20.10 9.49
CA LYS A 61 -2.53 -19.22 10.40
C LYS A 61 -1.95 -18.06 9.60
N PRO A 62 -2.06 -16.82 10.08
CA PRO A 62 -1.43 -15.70 9.42
C PRO A 62 0.08 -15.78 9.61
N MET A 63 0.84 -15.46 8.57
CA MET A 63 2.30 -15.55 8.56
C MET A 63 2.96 -14.25 8.13
N MET A 64 2.24 -13.33 7.49
CA MET A 64 2.78 -12.09 6.95
C MET A 64 1.86 -10.92 7.28
N GLY A 65 2.40 -9.71 7.15
CA GLY A 65 1.62 -8.49 7.19
C GLY A 65 0.82 -8.26 5.90
N THR A 66 0.25 -7.06 5.78
CA THR A 66 -0.42 -6.65 4.54
C THR A 66 0.56 -6.32 3.42
N ASN A 67 1.84 -6.22 3.74
CA ASN A 67 3.01 -6.14 2.87
C ASN A 67 2.76 -5.28 1.62
N PRO A 68 2.55 -3.97 1.78
CA PRO A 68 2.21 -3.12 0.65
C PRO A 68 3.38 -2.92 -0.31
N LEU A 69 3.01 -2.69 -1.56
CA LEU A 69 3.93 -2.28 -2.61
C LEU A 69 3.37 -1.03 -3.31
N SER A 70 4.27 -0.14 -3.70
CA SER A 70 3.94 0.98 -4.56
C SER A 70 4.91 1.08 -5.73
N PHE A 71 4.36 1.49 -6.88
CA PHE A 71 5.09 1.75 -8.12
C PHE A 71 4.55 3.02 -8.74
N ALA A 72 5.44 3.97 -9.07
CA ALA A 72 5.08 5.24 -9.70
C ALA A 72 5.90 5.44 -10.98
N ALA A 73 5.25 5.86 -12.06
CA ALA A 73 5.88 6.15 -13.34
C ALA A 73 5.44 7.52 -13.88
N PRO A 74 6.38 8.36 -14.37
CA PRO A 74 6.06 9.71 -14.84
C PRO A 74 5.30 9.68 -16.19
N ALA A 75 4.40 10.63 -16.37
CA ALA A 75 3.71 10.94 -17.61
C ALA A 75 3.93 12.43 -17.94
N ALA A 76 3.64 12.88 -19.18
CA ALA A 76 3.82 14.27 -19.57
C ALA A 76 2.56 15.11 -19.35
N ARG A 77 1.41 14.66 -19.83
CA ARG A 77 0.12 15.35 -19.81
C ARG A 77 -0.89 14.71 -18.85
N HIS A 78 -0.85 13.37 -18.76
CA HIS A 78 -1.71 12.61 -17.87
C HIS A 78 -1.24 12.67 -16.43
N THR A 79 -2.14 12.37 -15.50
CA THR A 79 -1.77 12.04 -14.13
C THR A 79 -0.77 10.90 -14.16
N PRO A 80 0.37 10.99 -13.47
CA PRO A 80 1.32 9.88 -13.40
C PRO A 80 0.65 8.59 -12.96
N PHE A 81 1.11 7.46 -13.48
CA PHE A 81 0.67 6.17 -12.98
C PHE A 81 1.22 5.95 -11.57
N VAL A 82 0.34 5.74 -10.61
CA VAL A 82 0.71 5.48 -9.21
C VAL A 82 -0.10 4.31 -8.68
N LEU A 83 0.53 3.16 -8.60
CA LEU A 83 -0.01 1.99 -7.91
C LEU A 83 0.45 2.03 -6.46
N ASP A 84 -0.47 2.00 -5.50
CA ASP A 84 -0.19 1.78 -4.08
C ASP A 84 -1.22 0.79 -3.54
N MET A 85 -0.77 -0.38 -3.16
CA MET A 85 -1.67 -1.46 -2.78
C MET A 85 -1.08 -2.39 -1.72
N ALA A 86 -1.92 -2.88 -0.81
CA ALA A 86 -1.61 -4.04 -0.01
C ALA A 86 -1.56 -5.31 -0.89
N THR A 87 -0.81 -6.31 -0.47
CA THR A 87 -0.81 -7.65 -1.09
C THR A 87 -1.90 -8.57 -0.52
N THR A 88 -2.71 -8.07 0.42
CA THR A 88 -3.98 -8.68 0.85
C THR A 88 -5.14 -8.20 -0.02
N THR A 89 -6.22 -8.99 -0.11
CA THR A 89 -7.43 -8.61 -0.87
C THR A 89 -8.03 -7.31 -0.37
N VAL A 90 -7.92 -7.03 0.93
CA VAL A 90 -8.50 -5.85 1.57
C VAL A 90 -7.60 -5.33 2.69
N ALA A 91 -7.64 -4.02 2.93
CA ALA A 91 -7.03 -3.41 4.11
C ALA A 91 -7.93 -3.57 5.34
N VAL A 92 -7.32 -3.73 6.53
CA VAL A 92 -8.04 -3.87 7.82
C VAL A 92 -9.03 -2.74 8.08
N GLY A 93 -8.71 -1.51 7.63
CA GLY A 93 -9.60 -0.35 7.78
C GLY A 93 -10.97 -0.55 7.13
N LYS A 94 -11.05 -1.20 5.96
CA LYS A 94 -12.33 -1.50 5.29
C LYS A 94 -13.17 -2.50 6.10
N LEU A 95 -12.54 -3.49 6.73
CA LEU A 95 -13.22 -4.42 7.63
C LEU A 95 -13.78 -3.71 8.86
N THR A 96 -13.00 -2.81 9.45
CA THR A 96 -13.43 -2.00 10.59
C THR A 96 -14.65 -1.15 10.25
N ILE A 97 -14.67 -0.51 9.07
CA ILE A 97 -15.82 0.25 8.58
C ILE A 97 -17.04 -0.66 8.41
N ALA A 98 -16.89 -1.77 7.69
CA ALA A 98 -17.99 -2.72 7.47
C ALA A 98 -18.57 -3.26 8.79
N SER A 99 -17.70 -3.60 9.75
CA SER A 99 -18.10 -4.07 11.07
C SER A 99 -18.89 -3.01 11.86
N ARG A 100 -18.45 -1.74 11.84
CA ARG A 100 -19.15 -0.62 12.50
C ARG A 100 -20.56 -0.39 11.95
N TRP A 101 -20.73 -0.59 10.63
CA TRP A 101 -22.01 -0.45 9.96
C TRP A 101 -22.83 -1.75 9.91
N ASN A 102 -22.31 -2.82 10.53
CA ASN A 102 -22.91 -4.17 10.49
C ASN A 102 -23.26 -4.62 9.04
N LYS A 103 -22.40 -4.26 8.10
CA LYS A 103 -22.54 -4.65 6.68
C LYS A 103 -21.77 -5.93 6.41
N PRO A 104 -22.33 -6.83 5.60
CA PRO A 104 -21.57 -7.99 5.11
C PRO A 104 -20.43 -7.53 4.22
N ILE A 105 -19.36 -8.32 4.17
CA ILE A 105 -18.23 -8.15 3.28
C ILE A 105 -18.30 -9.16 2.12
N PRO A 106 -17.66 -8.88 0.99
CA PRO A 106 -17.49 -9.86 -0.07
C PRO A 106 -16.76 -11.12 0.42
N GLU A 107 -17.16 -12.26 -0.08
CA GLU A 107 -16.39 -13.49 0.11
C GLU A 107 -14.98 -13.34 -0.47
N GLY A 108 -14.01 -13.98 0.17
CA GLY A 108 -12.60 -13.86 -0.24
C GLY A 108 -11.83 -12.70 0.39
N TRP A 109 -12.46 -11.86 1.23
CA TRP A 109 -11.73 -10.84 1.98
C TRP A 109 -10.95 -11.42 3.16
N GLY A 110 -11.46 -12.49 3.77
CA GLY A 110 -10.79 -13.13 4.89
C GLY A 110 -11.54 -14.40 5.35
N LEU A 111 -10.99 -15.00 6.39
CA LEU A 111 -11.41 -16.28 6.91
C LEU A 111 -11.88 -16.15 8.37
N ASP A 112 -12.76 -17.07 8.80
CA ASP A 112 -13.13 -17.24 10.20
C ASP A 112 -12.00 -17.92 11.03
N ALA A 113 -12.22 -18.14 12.31
CA ALA A 113 -11.24 -18.76 13.20
C ALA A 113 -10.86 -20.20 12.81
N GLU A 114 -11.72 -20.88 12.08
CA GLU A 114 -11.51 -22.23 11.56
C GLU A 114 -10.79 -22.26 10.20
N GLY A 115 -10.51 -21.07 9.62
CA GLY A 115 -9.88 -20.91 8.32
C GLY A 115 -10.83 -21.08 7.14
N ARG A 116 -12.14 -20.92 7.33
CA ARG A 116 -13.18 -20.99 6.29
C ARG A 116 -13.51 -19.60 5.77
N PRO A 117 -13.81 -19.42 4.48
CA PRO A 117 -14.30 -18.16 3.93
C PRO A 117 -15.53 -17.64 4.70
N THR A 118 -15.58 -16.34 4.98
CA THR A 118 -16.70 -15.70 5.67
C THR A 118 -17.07 -14.36 5.05
N THR A 119 -18.34 -13.99 5.13
CA THR A 119 -18.86 -12.67 4.78
C THR A 119 -19.06 -11.77 6.01
N SER A 120 -18.61 -12.20 7.18
CA SER A 120 -18.69 -11.45 8.44
C SER A 120 -17.39 -10.66 8.69
N ALA A 121 -17.46 -9.34 8.60
CA ALA A 121 -16.32 -8.49 8.95
C ALA A 121 -15.85 -8.68 10.40
N LYS A 122 -16.78 -8.98 11.33
CA LYS A 122 -16.45 -9.20 12.74
C LYS A 122 -15.61 -10.47 12.92
N ASP A 123 -15.96 -11.56 12.20
CA ASP A 123 -15.23 -12.82 12.29
C ASP A 123 -13.81 -12.68 11.75
N VAL A 124 -13.63 -11.97 10.60
CA VAL A 124 -12.30 -11.69 10.05
C VAL A 124 -11.48 -10.80 10.98
N LEU A 125 -12.08 -9.79 11.63
CA LEU A 125 -11.37 -8.95 12.59
C LEU A 125 -10.97 -9.73 13.85
N ALA A 126 -11.81 -10.66 14.31
CA ALA A 126 -11.52 -11.51 15.46
C ALA A 126 -10.43 -12.54 15.16
N SER A 127 -10.52 -13.22 14.01
CA SER A 127 -9.55 -14.22 13.58
C SER A 127 -8.23 -13.63 13.14
N ARG A 128 -8.25 -12.39 12.59
CA ARG A 128 -7.12 -11.73 11.92
C ARG A 128 -6.58 -12.51 10.73
N LEU A 129 -7.45 -13.22 10.02
CA LEU A 129 -7.09 -14.05 8.87
C LEU A 129 -7.51 -13.35 7.57
N LEU A 130 -6.66 -12.43 7.08
CA LEU A 130 -6.86 -11.78 5.78
C LEU A 130 -6.44 -12.70 4.64
N SER A 131 -7.27 -12.75 3.60
CA SER A 131 -6.91 -13.45 2.37
C SER A 131 -5.86 -12.65 1.57
N PRO A 132 -4.89 -13.32 0.92
CA PRO A 132 -4.05 -12.68 -0.07
C PRO A 132 -4.87 -12.12 -1.23
N LEU A 133 -4.34 -11.15 -1.95
CA LEU A 133 -4.95 -10.61 -3.18
C LEU A 133 -5.35 -11.77 -4.12
N GLY A 134 -6.61 -11.75 -4.57
CA GLY A 134 -7.25 -12.84 -5.30
C GLY A 134 -8.20 -13.65 -4.42
N GLY A 135 -8.20 -13.50 -3.09
CA GLY A 135 -9.18 -14.12 -2.19
C GLY A 135 -8.99 -15.63 -2.03
N SER A 136 -9.66 -16.46 -2.85
CA SER A 136 -9.51 -17.91 -2.83
C SER A 136 -8.39 -18.40 -3.77
N ARG A 137 -8.05 -19.70 -3.65
CA ARG A 137 -7.06 -20.31 -4.55
C ARG A 137 -7.51 -20.27 -6.01
N GLU A 138 -8.80 -20.51 -6.24
CA GLU A 138 -9.44 -20.52 -7.55
C GLU A 138 -9.41 -19.13 -8.18
N LEU A 139 -9.57 -18.07 -7.40
CA LEU A 139 -9.49 -16.68 -7.84
C LEU A 139 -8.06 -16.15 -7.90
N GLY A 140 -7.06 -16.95 -7.53
CA GLY A 140 -5.65 -16.60 -7.70
C GLY A 140 -4.94 -16.07 -6.45
N SER A 141 -5.42 -16.38 -5.23
CA SER A 141 -4.79 -15.92 -3.96
C SER A 141 -3.29 -16.24 -3.85
N HIS A 142 -2.84 -17.34 -4.50
CA HIS A 142 -1.42 -17.68 -4.55
C HIS A 142 -0.56 -16.60 -5.24
N LYS A 143 -1.14 -15.76 -6.11
CA LYS A 143 -0.45 -14.63 -6.75
C LYS A 143 -0.21 -13.51 -5.74
N GLY A 144 -1.27 -13.12 -5.00
CA GLY A 144 -1.14 -12.14 -3.91
C GLY A 144 -0.23 -12.64 -2.78
N TYR A 145 -0.32 -13.93 -2.43
CA TYR A 145 0.60 -14.56 -1.49
C TYR A 145 2.05 -14.45 -1.99
N GLY A 146 2.33 -14.79 -3.26
CA GLY A 146 3.65 -14.66 -3.84
C GLY A 146 4.18 -13.23 -3.83
N LEU A 147 3.33 -12.23 -4.13
CA LEU A 147 3.69 -10.81 -4.01
C LEU A 147 4.04 -10.42 -2.57
N GLY A 148 3.26 -10.88 -1.58
CA GLY A 148 3.54 -10.64 -0.16
C GLY A 148 4.88 -11.22 0.29
N VAL A 149 5.22 -12.44 -0.18
CA VAL A 149 6.53 -13.06 0.07
C VAL A 149 7.66 -12.27 -0.60
N MET A 150 7.47 -11.79 -1.82
CA MET A 150 8.44 -10.92 -2.50
C MET A 150 8.72 -9.65 -1.67
N VAL A 151 7.68 -9.03 -1.12
CA VAL A 151 7.83 -7.86 -0.25
C VAL A 151 8.63 -8.22 1.02
N ASP A 152 8.32 -9.34 1.69
CA ASP A 152 9.08 -9.82 2.85
C ASP A 152 10.57 -10.05 2.51
N ILE A 153 10.86 -10.61 1.33
CA ILE A 153 12.24 -10.83 0.88
C ILE A 153 12.98 -9.50 0.74
N LEU A 154 12.39 -8.52 0.08
CA LEU A 154 13.03 -7.24 -0.21
C LEU A 154 13.14 -6.34 1.02
N SER A 155 12.07 -6.27 1.82
CA SER A 155 12.02 -5.36 2.97
C SER A 155 12.52 -6.00 4.27
N GLY A 156 12.22 -7.27 4.51
CA GLY A 156 12.61 -7.99 5.71
C GLY A 156 13.95 -8.70 5.58
N VAL A 157 13.99 -9.76 4.75
CA VAL A 157 15.17 -10.63 4.67
C VAL A 157 16.40 -9.88 4.14
N LEU A 158 16.28 -9.15 3.05
CA LEU A 158 17.39 -8.40 2.44
C LEU A 158 17.93 -7.29 3.35
N SER A 159 17.06 -6.59 4.07
CA SER A 159 17.46 -5.50 4.97
C SER A 159 18.04 -6.00 6.29
N GLY A 160 17.75 -7.24 6.69
CA GLY A 160 17.97 -7.77 8.05
C GLY A 160 16.92 -7.25 9.05
N GLY A 161 15.77 -6.82 8.56
CA GLY A 161 14.57 -6.49 9.33
C GLY A 161 13.78 -7.74 9.75
N VAL A 162 12.56 -7.53 10.21
CA VAL A 162 11.63 -8.64 10.51
C VAL A 162 10.99 -9.15 9.22
N TYR A 163 10.51 -10.37 9.24
CA TYR A 163 9.75 -10.97 8.15
C TYR A 163 8.83 -12.08 8.68
N GLY A 164 7.77 -12.36 7.96
CA GLY A 164 6.82 -13.38 8.36
C GLY A 164 6.25 -13.14 9.76
N ASP A 165 6.20 -14.19 10.56
CA ASP A 165 5.74 -14.15 11.96
C ASP A 165 6.88 -14.03 12.99
N VAL A 166 8.07 -13.60 12.58
CA VAL A 166 9.26 -13.52 13.46
C VAL A 166 9.00 -12.64 14.69
N LEU A 167 8.29 -11.53 14.53
CA LEU A 167 7.90 -10.67 15.66
C LEU A 167 7.05 -11.42 16.69
N ASP A 168 6.11 -12.24 16.23
CA ASP A 168 5.25 -13.04 17.12
C ASP A 168 6.07 -14.12 17.85
N ARG A 169 6.94 -14.81 17.13
CA ARG A 169 7.79 -15.88 17.68
C ARG A 169 8.82 -15.36 18.67
N SER A 170 9.36 -14.17 18.43
CA SER A 170 10.38 -13.55 19.29
C SER A 170 9.79 -12.91 20.56
N GLY A 171 8.47 -12.87 20.71
CA GLY A 171 7.80 -12.16 21.80
C GLY A 171 7.99 -10.63 21.74
N ALA A 172 8.46 -10.11 20.60
CA ALA A 172 8.74 -8.68 20.43
C ALA A 172 7.47 -7.85 20.15
N ARG A 173 6.30 -8.48 20.01
CA ARG A 173 5.02 -7.79 19.93
C ARG A 173 4.84 -6.90 21.17
N GLY A 174 4.67 -5.60 20.92
CA GLY A 174 4.51 -4.61 22.00
C GLY A 174 5.80 -4.02 22.55
N ARG A 175 6.97 -4.39 22.04
CA ARG A 175 8.20 -3.64 22.33
C ARG A 175 8.18 -2.29 21.61
N LYS A 176 8.79 -1.27 22.24
CA LYS A 176 8.94 0.08 21.66
C LYS A 176 9.76 0.10 20.36
N GLU A 177 10.55 -0.92 20.11
CA GLU A 177 11.44 -1.05 18.96
C GLU A 177 10.86 -2.05 17.98
N SER A 178 10.27 -1.52 16.91
CA SER A 178 9.91 -2.28 15.73
C SER A 178 11.13 -2.34 14.81
N ASN A 179 11.51 -3.53 14.34
CA ASN A 179 12.56 -3.69 13.33
C ASN A 179 11.91 -3.85 11.94
N THR A 180 10.94 -2.98 11.63
CA THR A 180 10.30 -2.98 10.33
C THR A 180 11.30 -2.67 9.24
N GLY A 181 11.30 -3.49 8.20
CA GLY A 181 12.13 -3.31 7.02
C GLY A 181 11.39 -2.61 5.88
N HIS A 182 12.14 -1.89 5.07
CA HIS A 182 11.64 -1.26 3.84
C HIS A 182 12.64 -1.45 2.71
N CYS A 183 12.15 -1.42 1.48
CA CYS A 183 13.00 -1.33 0.30
C CYS A 183 12.47 -0.26 -0.65
N PHE A 184 13.37 0.61 -1.08
CA PHE A 184 13.10 1.69 -2.02
C PHE A 184 13.96 1.49 -3.26
N ALA A 185 13.38 1.72 -4.44
CA ALA A 185 14.15 1.73 -5.67
C ALA A 185 13.72 2.89 -6.57
N ALA A 186 14.68 3.37 -7.35
CA ALA A 186 14.45 4.32 -8.42
C ALA A 186 15.13 3.84 -9.70
N ILE A 187 14.51 4.13 -10.85
CA ILE A 187 15.04 3.85 -12.18
C ILE A 187 15.09 5.16 -12.95
N ASP A 188 16.27 5.58 -13.34
CA ASP A 188 16.46 6.77 -14.17
C ASP A 188 16.11 6.46 -15.62
N VAL A 189 14.95 6.92 -16.07
CA VAL A 189 14.44 6.71 -17.42
C VAL A 189 15.45 7.14 -18.49
N LYS A 190 16.16 8.25 -18.24
CA LYS A 190 17.14 8.82 -19.20
C LYS A 190 18.32 7.90 -19.50
N ARG A 191 18.55 6.88 -18.67
CA ARG A 191 19.60 5.88 -18.89
C ARG A 191 19.15 4.75 -19.83
N PHE A 192 17.86 4.70 -20.17
CA PHE A 192 17.27 3.68 -21.06
C PHE A 192 16.76 4.28 -22.36
N ARG A 193 16.12 5.48 -22.29
CA ARG A 193 15.60 6.20 -23.45
C ARG A 193 15.39 7.69 -23.11
N PRO A 194 15.23 8.59 -24.08
CA PRO A 194 14.86 9.98 -23.84
C PRO A 194 13.60 10.07 -22.96
N LEU A 195 13.59 10.99 -22.01
CA LEU A 195 12.47 11.12 -21.04
C LEU A 195 11.18 11.51 -21.75
N GLU A 196 11.26 12.42 -22.72
CA GLU A 196 10.13 12.87 -23.52
C GLU A 196 9.48 11.73 -24.30
N ASP A 197 10.28 10.81 -24.86
CA ASP A 197 9.77 9.62 -25.56
C ASP A 197 9.08 8.66 -24.60
N PHE A 198 9.62 8.51 -23.40
CA PHE A 198 9.01 7.68 -22.36
C PHE A 198 7.68 8.25 -21.89
N THR A 199 7.68 9.53 -21.50
CA THR A 199 6.47 10.17 -20.96
C THR A 199 5.40 10.34 -22.01
N GLY A 200 5.76 10.57 -23.30
CA GLY A 200 4.82 10.54 -24.41
C GLY A 200 4.18 9.16 -24.61
N ALA A 201 4.99 8.09 -24.59
CA ALA A 201 4.46 6.73 -24.66
C ALA A 201 3.60 6.35 -23.44
N MET A 202 3.92 6.86 -22.26
CA MET A 202 3.07 6.71 -21.08
C MET A 202 1.73 7.40 -21.28
N ASP A 203 1.70 8.64 -21.78
CA ASP A 203 0.45 9.35 -22.11
C ASP A 203 -0.41 8.55 -23.09
N ASP A 204 0.18 8.04 -24.16
CA ASP A 204 -0.54 7.24 -25.17
C ASP A 204 -1.13 5.96 -24.57
N MET A 205 -0.35 5.27 -23.72
CA MET A 205 -0.81 4.06 -23.03
C MET A 205 -1.95 4.37 -22.05
N LEU A 206 -1.82 5.41 -21.21
CA LEU A 206 -2.83 5.79 -20.23
C LEU A 206 -4.12 6.25 -20.94
N GLN A 207 -4.00 7.04 -22.02
CA GLN A 207 -5.15 7.44 -22.84
C GLN A 207 -5.87 6.22 -23.42
N ALA A 208 -5.13 5.28 -24.03
CA ALA A 208 -5.74 4.08 -24.60
C ALA A 208 -6.47 3.22 -23.54
N LEU A 209 -5.96 3.14 -22.31
CA LEU A 209 -6.63 2.47 -21.20
C LEU A 209 -7.93 3.19 -20.80
N ASN A 210 -7.89 4.52 -20.66
CA ASN A 210 -9.04 5.33 -20.30
C ASN A 210 -10.13 5.30 -21.38
N ASP A 211 -9.76 5.24 -22.66
CA ASP A 211 -10.67 5.20 -23.81
C ASP A 211 -11.27 3.79 -24.06
N THR A 212 -10.85 2.78 -23.29
CA THR A 212 -11.39 1.43 -23.41
C THR A 212 -12.91 1.45 -23.14
N PRO A 213 -13.73 0.75 -23.94
CA PRO A 213 -15.17 0.69 -23.74
C PRO A 213 -15.55 0.32 -22.31
N ARG A 214 -16.41 1.13 -21.71
CA ARG A 214 -16.85 0.95 -20.32
C ARG A 214 -17.80 -0.25 -20.20
N ALA A 215 -17.72 -0.93 -19.06
CA ALA A 215 -18.77 -1.86 -18.68
C ALA A 215 -20.08 -1.09 -18.34
N ASP A 216 -21.21 -1.75 -18.47
CA ASP A 216 -22.53 -1.16 -18.19
C ASP A 216 -22.58 -0.63 -16.75
N GLY A 217 -23.13 0.57 -16.60
CA GLY A 217 -23.26 1.22 -15.29
C GLY A 217 -21.98 1.90 -14.76
N GLN A 218 -20.86 1.85 -15.49
CA GLN A 218 -19.62 2.53 -15.10
C GLN A 218 -19.51 3.92 -15.77
N GLU A 219 -19.02 4.92 -15.03
CA GLU A 219 -18.85 6.28 -15.53
C GLU A 219 -17.61 6.41 -16.43
N ARG A 220 -16.49 5.80 -16.04
CA ARG A 220 -15.24 5.81 -16.81
C ARG A 220 -14.32 4.63 -16.40
N VAL A 221 -13.32 4.37 -17.24
CA VAL A 221 -12.19 3.50 -16.88
C VAL A 221 -11.12 4.38 -16.22
N TYR A 222 -10.58 3.93 -15.10
CA TYR A 222 -9.51 4.62 -14.37
C TYR A 222 -8.20 3.86 -14.50
N THR A 223 -7.09 4.59 -14.52
CA THR A 223 -5.78 4.03 -14.25
C THR A 223 -5.37 4.27 -12.79
N ALA A 224 -4.41 3.50 -12.30
CA ALA A 224 -3.98 3.60 -10.90
C ALA A 224 -3.39 4.99 -10.60
N GLY A 225 -3.87 5.61 -9.51
CA GLY A 225 -3.49 6.95 -9.06
C GLY A 225 -4.45 8.06 -9.52
N GLU A 226 -5.30 7.85 -10.55
CA GLU A 226 -6.25 8.88 -10.99
C GLU A 226 -7.32 9.22 -9.95
N PRO A 227 -8.00 8.24 -9.30
CA PRO A 227 -9.01 8.54 -8.28
C PRO A 227 -8.42 9.30 -7.08
N GLU A 228 -7.20 8.97 -6.69
CA GLU A 228 -6.48 9.62 -5.59
C GLU A 228 -6.12 11.07 -5.96
N ALA A 229 -5.58 11.29 -7.16
CA ALA A 229 -5.23 12.62 -7.66
C ALA A 229 -6.47 13.52 -7.82
N GLU A 230 -7.60 12.97 -8.25
CA GLU A 230 -8.87 13.71 -8.32
C GLU A 230 -9.35 14.07 -6.92
N THR A 231 -9.30 13.11 -5.97
CA THR A 231 -9.67 13.36 -4.58
C THR A 231 -8.76 14.41 -3.94
N GLU A 232 -7.44 14.37 -4.20
CA GLU A 232 -6.50 15.36 -3.71
C GLU A 232 -6.84 16.76 -4.23
N ARG A 233 -7.11 16.90 -5.53
CA ARG A 233 -7.54 18.20 -6.13
C ARG A 233 -8.77 18.76 -5.44
N GLN A 234 -9.80 17.93 -5.23
CA GLN A 234 -11.03 18.35 -4.54
C GLN A 234 -10.76 18.77 -3.10
N ARG A 235 -9.95 18.01 -2.37
CA ARG A 235 -9.63 18.33 -0.97
C ARG A 235 -8.75 19.57 -0.82
N ARG A 236 -7.87 19.85 -1.77
CA ARG A 236 -7.11 21.12 -1.79
C ARG A 236 -8.01 22.34 -2.01
N LEU A 237 -9.08 22.21 -2.79
CA LEU A 237 -10.04 23.28 -3.05
C LEU A 237 -11.05 23.47 -1.92
N HIS A 238 -11.57 22.39 -1.35
CA HIS A 238 -12.72 22.40 -0.45
C HIS A 238 -12.40 22.00 0.98
N GLY A 239 -11.16 21.65 1.27
CA GLY A 239 -10.73 21.14 2.58
C GLY A 239 -10.95 19.62 2.72
N ILE A 240 -10.32 19.06 3.74
CA ILE A 240 -10.41 17.64 4.06
C ILE A 240 -11.63 17.41 4.97
N PRO A 241 -12.61 16.58 4.57
CA PRO A 241 -13.75 16.27 5.41
C PRO A 241 -13.30 15.44 6.62
N VAL A 242 -13.51 15.98 7.81
CA VAL A 242 -13.16 15.28 9.08
C VAL A 242 -14.45 14.93 9.80
N ALA A 243 -14.59 13.64 10.19
CA ALA A 243 -15.75 13.18 10.92
C ALA A 243 -15.86 13.90 12.28
N PRO A 244 -17.06 14.36 12.71
CA PRO A 244 -17.23 15.07 13.98
C PRO A 244 -16.70 14.31 15.21
N ALA A 245 -16.80 12.97 15.20
CA ALA A 245 -16.23 12.13 16.26
C ALA A 245 -14.71 12.25 16.35
N LEU A 246 -14.02 12.33 15.20
CA LEU A 246 -12.56 12.49 15.15
C LEU A 246 -12.14 13.88 15.61
N VAL A 247 -12.91 14.93 15.25
CA VAL A 247 -12.67 16.30 15.74
C VAL A 247 -12.75 16.33 17.28
N ARG A 248 -13.75 15.67 17.87
CA ARG A 248 -13.87 15.57 19.33
C ARG A 248 -12.64 14.90 19.95
N GLN A 249 -12.24 13.73 19.43
CA GLN A 249 -11.06 12.99 19.92
C GLN A 249 -9.77 13.82 19.81
N CYS A 250 -9.57 14.52 18.69
CA CYS A 250 -8.43 15.41 18.50
C CYS A 250 -8.46 16.57 19.51
N ASN A 251 -9.63 17.13 19.80
CA ASN A 251 -9.77 18.23 20.75
C ASN A 251 -9.59 17.80 22.20
N GLU A 252 -9.98 16.58 22.56
CA GLU A 252 -9.67 15.97 23.86
C GLU A 252 -8.15 15.80 24.01
N LEU A 253 -7.49 15.19 23.02
CA LEU A 253 -6.04 15.05 23.02
C LEU A 253 -5.31 16.40 23.05
N ALA A 254 -5.82 17.41 22.32
CA ALA A 254 -5.26 18.75 22.32
C ALA A 254 -5.33 19.41 23.72
N ALA A 255 -6.41 19.14 24.46
CA ALA A 255 -6.54 19.60 25.84
C ALA A 255 -5.50 18.93 26.76
N ASP A 256 -5.32 17.61 26.65
CA ASP A 256 -4.34 16.85 27.43
C ASP A 256 -2.90 17.29 27.17
N LEU A 257 -2.60 17.67 25.93
CA LEU A 257 -1.28 18.13 25.50
C LEU A 257 -1.08 19.64 25.60
N ALA A 258 -2.07 20.40 26.06
CA ALA A 258 -2.07 21.85 26.13
C ALA A 258 -1.74 22.53 24.80
N VAL A 259 -2.22 22.01 23.68
CA VAL A 259 -2.05 22.57 22.33
C VAL A 259 -3.37 23.13 21.78
N LYS A 260 -3.30 23.90 20.70
CA LYS A 260 -4.48 24.52 20.07
C LYS A 260 -5.44 23.44 19.56
N ARG A 261 -6.72 23.60 19.88
CA ARG A 261 -7.81 22.75 19.37
C ARG A 261 -8.07 22.97 17.87
N LEU A 262 -8.60 21.96 17.21
CA LEU A 262 -9.17 22.11 15.88
C LEU A 262 -10.43 22.99 15.94
N ALA A 263 -10.57 23.83 14.94
CA ALA A 263 -11.75 24.71 14.81
C ALA A 263 -12.98 23.94 14.34
#